data_48242a78c926d4e8d0a61722c11d7258
#
_entry.id   48242a78c926d4e8d0a61722c11d7258
#
_cell.length_a   1.000
_cell.length_b   1.000
_cell.length_c   1.000
_cell.angle_alpha   90.00
_cell.angle_beta   90.00
_cell.angle_gamma   90.00
#
_symmetry.space_group_name_H-M   'P 1'
#
loop_
_entity.id
_entity.type
_entity.pdbx_description
1 polymer ?
#
loop_
_entity_poly.entity_id
_entity_poly.type
_entity_poly.pdbx_seq_one_letter_code
_entity_poly.pdbx_strand_id
1 'polypeptide(L)'
;MPDLDETLRGNQTLRNLLKLSVVNGSLTGDTPDDKAYLGDDEPDPAALNRLEQYKDKQGNLTGQAKATRRNIFLILTYDKRWKGRIWLNGFSGALMIEEREYEDVDDTEIMLCLDQAYKIKVSTEAVREMTAFVGNRNKKNPLQDWLKQKHWDKAERIDDWLIKATGCDDTTLHREIGKRWLIQAIARAMKPGCKADCVLILIGKQGVKKSTMLRTLASPAFFADTPIDIGSANAYTQIRRAWIYEMAELDSVRRSANSATKAFLSAQEDVFRPAYGRHAVTVKRHVVFAGTTNQAQFITDQTGSRRYWPIKVGNIDLEWVTKHRDQLWAEAIVEYNAGSRW
;
A
#
# COMPACT_ATOMS: atom_id res chain seq x y z
N MET A 1 18.75 30.21 -9.40
CA MET A 1 18.72 28.74 -9.53
C MET A 1 19.83 28.20 -8.67
N PRO A 2 19.59 27.29 -7.73
CA PRO A 2 20.71 26.61 -7.09
C PRO A 2 21.46 25.83 -8.14
N ASP A 3 22.76 25.86 -8.06
CA ASP A 3 23.69 25.21 -8.98
C ASP A 3 23.38 23.69 -8.97
N LEU A 4 23.17 23.11 -10.14
CA LEU A 4 22.89 21.67 -10.33
C LEU A 4 23.97 20.82 -9.65
N ASP A 5 25.21 21.35 -9.65
CA ASP A 5 26.39 20.75 -9.05
C ASP A 5 26.30 20.67 -7.52
N GLU A 6 25.70 21.65 -6.89
CA GLU A 6 25.51 21.68 -5.42
C GLU A 6 24.40 20.68 -4.97
N THR A 7 23.36 20.55 -5.77
CA THR A 7 22.28 19.57 -5.55
C THR A 7 22.77 18.14 -5.69
N LEU A 8 23.63 17.86 -6.69
CA LEU A 8 24.22 16.54 -6.90
C LEU A 8 25.24 16.18 -5.80
N ARG A 9 25.98 17.16 -5.27
CA ARG A 9 26.92 16.92 -4.16
C ARG A 9 26.22 16.52 -2.86
N GLY A 10 25.02 17.04 -2.61
CA GLY A 10 24.22 16.74 -1.41
C GLY A 10 23.43 15.44 -1.44
N ASN A 11 23.18 14.86 -2.61
CA ASN A 11 22.26 13.73 -2.78
C ASN A 11 22.99 12.43 -3.17
N GLN A 12 23.22 11.55 -2.16
CA GLN A 12 23.90 10.26 -2.37
C GLN A 12 23.15 9.34 -3.34
N THR A 13 21.81 9.36 -3.30
CA THR A 13 20.96 8.52 -4.16
C THR A 13 21.08 8.94 -5.62
N LEU A 14 21.04 10.24 -5.91
CA LEU A 14 21.25 10.78 -7.25
C LEU A 14 22.67 10.48 -7.77
N ARG A 15 23.68 10.56 -6.91
CA ARG A 15 25.07 10.21 -7.30
C ARG A 15 25.21 8.74 -7.64
N ASN A 16 24.58 7.85 -6.85
CA ASN A 16 24.62 6.42 -7.12
C ASN A 16 23.89 6.07 -8.43
N LEU A 17 22.77 6.72 -8.68
CA LEU A 17 22.03 6.60 -9.93
C LEU A 17 22.85 7.07 -11.15
N LEU A 18 23.57 8.17 -11.01
CA LEU A 18 24.40 8.75 -12.07
C LEU A 18 25.82 8.16 -12.11
N LYS A 19 26.13 7.15 -11.29
CA LYS A 19 27.48 6.57 -11.14
C LYS A 19 28.57 7.62 -10.91
N LEU A 20 28.22 8.73 -10.25
CA LEU A 20 29.13 9.80 -9.93
C LEU A 20 29.79 9.57 -8.57
N SER A 21 31.06 9.85 -8.45
CA SER A 21 31.79 9.89 -7.20
C SER A 21 32.34 11.32 -6.96
N VAL A 22 32.47 11.68 -5.68
CA VAL A 22 33.08 12.94 -5.29
C VAL A 22 34.51 12.67 -4.87
N VAL A 23 35.47 13.16 -5.63
CA VAL A 23 36.88 13.10 -5.33
C VAL A 23 37.43 14.51 -5.18
N ASN A 24 38.05 14.84 -4.04
CA ASN A 24 38.59 16.16 -3.72
C ASN A 24 37.59 17.33 -3.93
N GLY A 25 36.32 17.08 -3.61
CA GLY A 25 35.26 18.09 -3.74
C GLY A 25 34.72 18.32 -5.15
N SER A 26 35.23 17.59 -6.15
CA SER A 26 34.73 17.62 -7.52
C SER A 26 34.00 16.33 -7.86
N LEU A 27 32.92 16.45 -8.62
CA LEU A 27 32.20 15.29 -9.17
C LEU A 27 33.08 14.65 -10.27
N THR A 28 33.42 13.38 -10.10
CA THR A 28 34.16 12.59 -11.07
C THR A 28 33.34 11.33 -11.40
N GLY A 29 33.31 10.99 -12.65
CA GLY A 29 32.63 9.81 -13.20
C GLY A 29 32.56 9.99 -14.72
N ASP A 30 32.48 8.90 -15.45
CA ASP A 30 32.02 8.99 -16.83
C ASP A 30 30.58 9.54 -16.75
N THR A 31 30.33 10.70 -17.39
CA THR A 31 28.95 11.13 -17.63
C THR A 31 28.26 9.96 -18.32
N PRO A 32 27.21 9.39 -17.76
CA PRO A 32 26.47 8.35 -18.48
C PRO A 32 26.13 8.92 -19.85
N ASP A 33 26.30 8.12 -20.89
CA ASP A 33 25.74 8.48 -22.20
C ASP A 33 24.25 8.81 -21.93
N ASP A 34 23.89 10.08 -22.09
CA ASP A 34 22.52 10.58 -21.80
C ASP A 34 21.47 9.71 -22.50
N LYS A 35 21.83 9.06 -23.62
CA LYS A 35 21.02 8.09 -24.34
C LYS A 35 20.79 6.79 -23.58
N ALA A 36 21.74 6.35 -22.77
CA ALA A 36 21.61 5.13 -21.97
C ALA A 36 20.62 5.33 -20.79
N TYR A 37 20.42 6.59 -20.37
CA TYR A 37 19.57 6.90 -19.21
C TYR A 37 18.11 7.19 -19.58
N LEU A 38 17.86 7.87 -20.70
CA LEU A 38 16.52 8.33 -21.11
C LEU A 38 15.95 7.56 -22.30
N GLY A 39 16.68 6.59 -22.84
CA GLY A 39 16.31 5.88 -24.05
C GLY A 39 16.46 6.76 -25.31
N ASP A 40 15.76 6.41 -26.38
CA ASP A 40 15.80 7.15 -27.63
C ASP A 40 15.31 8.59 -27.42
N ASP A 41 16.11 9.58 -27.88
CA ASP A 41 15.71 11.00 -27.90
C ASP A 41 14.56 11.28 -28.86
N GLU A 42 14.10 10.28 -29.58
CA GLU A 42 13.00 10.40 -30.53
C GLU A 42 11.64 10.18 -29.87
N PRO A 43 10.63 10.95 -30.29
CA PRO A 43 9.26 10.75 -29.77
C PRO A 43 8.70 9.43 -30.27
N ASP A 44 7.96 8.74 -29.37
CA ASP A 44 7.23 7.53 -29.75
C ASP A 44 6.13 7.88 -30.78
N PRO A 45 6.11 7.25 -31.97
CA PRO A 45 5.09 7.51 -32.99
C PRO A 45 3.66 7.27 -32.49
N ALA A 46 3.46 6.33 -31.57
CA ALA A 46 2.14 6.04 -31.01
C ALA A 46 1.60 7.20 -30.16
N ALA A 47 2.47 7.95 -29.51
CA ALA A 47 2.11 9.17 -28.80
C ALA A 47 2.06 10.37 -29.77
N LEU A 48 3.11 10.58 -30.57
CA LEU A 48 3.30 11.74 -31.42
C LEU A 48 2.08 12.01 -32.34
N ASN A 49 1.54 10.96 -32.96
CA ASN A 49 0.40 11.06 -33.87
C ASN A 49 -0.92 11.51 -33.19
N ARG A 50 -0.94 11.59 -31.87
CA ARG A 50 -2.12 11.99 -31.08
C ARG A 50 -1.99 13.37 -30.47
N LEU A 51 -0.76 13.97 -30.55
CA LEU A 51 -0.48 15.24 -29.87
C LEU A 51 -1.10 16.42 -30.60
N GLU A 52 -1.52 17.40 -29.82
CA GLU A 52 -1.79 18.74 -30.34
C GLU A 52 -0.50 19.41 -30.77
N GLN A 53 -0.45 19.81 -32.01
CA GLN A 53 0.72 20.45 -32.58
C GLN A 53 0.44 21.91 -32.92
N TYR A 54 1.51 22.71 -33.06
CA TYR A 54 1.40 24.03 -33.60
C TYR A 54 1.07 23.95 -35.08
N LYS A 55 0.45 24.98 -35.62
CA LYS A 55 0.13 25.15 -37.02
C LYS A 55 0.93 26.31 -37.59
N ASP A 56 1.39 26.19 -38.82
CA ASP A 56 1.99 27.28 -39.59
C ASP A 56 0.93 28.31 -40.03
N LYS A 57 1.36 29.37 -40.74
CA LYS A 57 0.46 30.42 -41.22
C LYS A 57 -0.54 29.91 -42.27
N GLN A 58 -0.27 28.77 -42.90
CA GLN A 58 -1.13 28.12 -43.89
C GLN A 58 -2.08 27.10 -43.25
N GLY A 59 -1.95 26.84 -41.94
CA GLY A 59 -2.80 25.91 -41.22
C GLY A 59 -2.26 24.46 -41.18
N ASN A 60 -1.09 24.17 -41.72
CA ASN A 60 -0.47 22.86 -41.70
C ASN A 60 0.19 22.60 -40.36
N LEU A 61 0.24 21.33 -39.93
CA LEU A 61 0.91 20.92 -38.67
C LEU A 61 2.42 21.10 -38.83
N THR A 62 3.05 21.72 -37.83
CA THR A 62 4.50 22.00 -37.85
C THR A 62 5.36 20.83 -37.37
N GLY A 63 4.75 19.75 -36.87
CA GLY A 63 5.45 18.66 -36.18
C GLY A 63 5.83 18.98 -34.74
N GLN A 64 5.75 20.26 -34.30
CA GLN A 64 6.07 20.66 -32.93
C GLN A 64 4.86 20.50 -32.02
N ALA A 65 5.01 19.70 -30.98
CA ALA A 65 3.97 19.46 -29.97
C ALA A 65 3.78 20.69 -29.07
N LYS A 66 2.52 20.94 -28.66
CA LYS A 66 2.19 22.02 -27.71
C LYS A 66 2.49 21.61 -26.30
N ALA A 67 2.91 22.53 -25.44
CA ALA A 67 3.13 22.33 -24.02
C ALA A 67 1.78 22.38 -23.25
N THR A 68 0.94 21.35 -23.41
CA THR A 68 -0.39 21.28 -22.80
C THR A 68 -0.51 20.07 -21.88
N ARG A 69 -1.34 20.16 -20.83
CA ARG A 69 -1.69 19.03 -19.96
C ARG A 69 -2.22 17.83 -20.75
N ARG A 70 -2.98 18.10 -21.81
CA ARG A 70 -3.48 17.05 -22.70
C ARG A 70 -2.35 16.28 -23.36
N ASN A 71 -1.33 16.98 -23.87
CA ASN A 71 -0.18 16.31 -24.50
C ASN A 71 0.64 15.53 -23.49
N ILE A 72 0.85 16.03 -22.27
CA ILE A 72 1.48 15.25 -21.18
C ILE A 72 0.68 13.95 -20.94
N PHE A 73 -0.64 14.06 -20.78
CA PHE A 73 -1.51 12.90 -20.60
C PHE A 73 -1.40 11.88 -21.74
N LEU A 74 -1.37 12.35 -22.99
CA LEU A 74 -1.26 11.48 -24.16
C LEU A 74 0.10 10.77 -24.20
N ILE A 75 1.19 11.47 -23.90
CA ILE A 75 2.52 10.88 -23.83
C ILE A 75 2.57 9.82 -22.74
N LEU A 76 2.17 10.14 -21.52
CA LEU A 76 2.15 9.17 -20.41
C LEU A 76 1.24 7.95 -20.67
N THR A 77 0.27 8.09 -21.58
CA THR A 77 -0.68 7.01 -21.90
C THR A 77 -0.21 6.13 -23.04
N TYR A 78 0.46 6.68 -24.05
CA TYR A 78 0.73 5.98 -25.32
C TYR A 78 2.21 5.76 -25.61
N ASP A 79 3.13 6.56 -25.06
CA ASP A 79 4.57 6.36 -25.22
C ASP A 79 5.03 5.07 -24.52
N LYS A 80 5.81 4.26 -25.23
CA LYS A 80 6.34 2.96 -24.76
C LYS A 80 7.08 3.06 -23.43
N ARG A 81 7.69 4.22 -23.12
CA ARG A 81 8.44 4.48 -21.88
C ARG A 81 7.54 4.57 -20.64
N TRP A 82 6.28 4.99 -20.81
CA TRP A 82 5.36 5.29 -19.71
C TRP A 82 4.10 4.44 -19.71
N LYS A 83 3.73 3.92 -20.88
CA LYS A 83 2.48 3.18 -21.07
C LYS A 83 2.33 2.01 -20.10
N GLY A 84 1.33 2.09 -19.24
CA GLY A 84 0.99 1.05 -18.27
C GLY A 84 1.92 0.98 -17.05
N ARG A 85 3.01 1.76 -16.99
CA ARG A 85 3.97 1.76 -15.87
C ARG A 85 3.44 2.56 -14.68
N ILE A 86 2.67 3.63 -14.93
CA ILE A 86 2.11 4.52 -13.89
C ILE A 86 0.72 4.05 -13.52
N TRP A 87 0.49 3.75 -12.24
CA TRP A 87 -0.78 3.26 -11.73
C TRP A 87 -1.01 3.65 -10.28
N LEU A 88 -2.28 3.70 -9.84
CA LEU A 88 -2.65 3.96 -8.46
C LEU A 88 -2.85 2.65 -7.71
N ASN A 89 -2.12 2.46 -6.63
CA ASN A 89 -2.34 1.36 -5.72
C ASN A 89 -3.63 1.62 -4.91
N GLY A 90 -4.72 0.94 -5.28
CA GLY A 90 -6.03 1.10 -4.64
C GLY A 90 -6.07 0.61 -3.20
N PHE A 91 -5.10 -0.21 -2.79
CA PHE A 91 -4.94 -0.65 -1.42
C PHE A 91 -4.25 0.43 -0.58
N SER A 92 -2.99 0.76 -0.85
CA SER A 92 -2.23 1.75 -0.06
C SER A 92 -2.61 3.20 -0.36
N GLY A 93 -3.11 3.47 -1.56
CA GLY A 93 -3.36 4.81 -2.07
C GLY A 93 -2.12 5.51 -2.61
N ALA A 94 -1.00 4.82 -2.68
CA ALA A 94 0.23 5.34 -3.27
C ALA A 94 0.15 5.36 -4.79
N LEU A 95 0.72 6.38 -5.40
CA LEU A 95 1.01 6.38 -6.83
C LEU A 95 2.22 5.46 -7.04
N MET A 96 2.17 4.64 -8.06
CA MET A 96 3.19 3.64 -8.36
C MET A 96 3.77 3.89 -9.75
N ILE A 97 5.05 3.59 -9.89
CA ILE A 97 5.70 3.43 -11.17
C ILE A 97 6.33 2.04 -11.22
N GLU A 98 5.89 1.21 -12.17
CA GLU A 98 6.20 -0.22 -12.22
C GLU A 98 5.84 -0.92 -10.88
N GLU A 99 6.85 -1.43 -10.14
CA GLU A 99 6.65 -2.18 -8.90
C GLU A 99 6.99 -1.37 -7.62
N ARG A 100 7.43 -0.10 -7.77
CA ARG A 100 7.78 0.78 -6.64
C ARG A 100 6.85 1.98 -6.50
N GLU A 101 6.88 2.62 -5.34
CA GLU A 101 6.19 3.88 -5.14
C GLU A 101 6.84 4.99 -6.00
N TYR A 102 6.00 5.87 -6.51
CA TYR A 102 6.40 7.04 -7.28
C TYR A 102 6.99 8.09 -6.34
N GLU A 103 8.14 8.62 -6.71
CA GLU A 103 8.90 9.62 -5.95
C GLU A 103 9.07 10.93 -6.73
N ASP A 104 9.48 12.00 -6.05
CA ASP A 104 9.70 13.31 -6.68
C ASP A 104 10.75 13.28 -7.82
N VAL A 105 11.68 12.32 -7.78
CA VAL A 105 12.66 12.13 -8.85
C VAL A 105 12.00 11.68 -10.16
N ASP A 106 10.91 10.97 -10.10
CA ASP A 106 10.18 10.49 -11.28
C ASP A 106 9.55 11.67 -12.06
N ASP A 107 9.14 12.74 -11.35
CA ASP A 107 8.70 13.98 -12.00
C ASP A 107 9.81 14.54 -12.91
N THR A 108 11.06 14.53 -12.42
CA THR A 108 12.22 15.03 -13.15
C THR A 108 12.52 14.16 -14.37
N GLU A 109 12.45 12.84 -14.23
CA GLU A 109 12.66 11.89 -15.32
C GLU A 109 11.62 12.10 -16.43
N ILE A 110 10.35 12.27 -16.06
CA ILE A 110 9.29 12.58 -17.02
C ILE A 110 9.53 13.93 -17.70
N MET A 111 9.92 14.97 -16.94
CA MET A 111 10.19 16.30 -17.50
C MET A 111 11.33 16.28 -18.50
N LEU A 112 12.43 15.57 -18.21
CA LEU A 112 13.56 15.40 -19.13
C LEU A 112 13.13 14.68 -20.41
N CYS A 113 12.34 13.61 -20.29
CA CYS A 113 11.78 12.92 -21.46
C CYS A 113 10.91 13.86 -22.32
N LEU A 114 10.05 14.67 -21.69
CA LEU A 114 9.20 15.63 -22.40
C LEU A 114 10.03 16.70 -23.14
N ASP A 115 11.09 17.21 -22.52
CA ASP A 115 11.96 18.22 -23.12
C ASP A 115 12.81 17.62 -24.24
N GLN A 116 13.43 16.47 -24.01
CA GLN A 116 14.36 15.88 -24.97
C GLN A 116 13.66 15.27 -26.18
N ALA A 117 12.68 14.36 -25.95
CA ALA A 117 12.05 13.65 -27.05
C ALA A 117 10.95 14.47 -27.74
N TYR A 118 10.18 15.25 -26.99
CA TYR A 118 9.01 15.94 -27.53
C TYR A 118 9.19 17.45 -27.68
N LYS A 119 10.33 18.01 -27.20
CA LYS A 119 10.62 19.45 -27.16
C LYS A 119 9.53 20.25 -26.42
N ILE A 120 8.96 19.64 -25.35
CA ILE A 120 7.90 20.23 -24.53
C ILE A 120 8.47 20.64 -23.19
N LYS A 121 8.45 21.93 -22.86
CA LYS A 121 8.81 22.46 -21.55
C LYS A 121 7.56 22.70 -20.73
N VAL A 122 7.44 22.05 -19.56
CA VAL A 122 6.29 22.10 -18.67
C VAL A 122 6.70 22.29 -17.21
N SER A 123 5.77 22.72 -16.37
CA SER A 123 6.02 22.82 -14.93
C SER A 123 5.91 21.45 -14.26
N THR A 124 6.64 21.25 -13.16
CA THR A 124 6.55 20.06 -12.29
C THR A 124 5.10 19.83 -11.82
N GLU A 125 4.36 20.92 -11.52
CA GLU A 125 2.95 20.80 -11.12
C GLU A 125 2.10 20.17 -12.22
N ALA A 126 2.30 20.54 -13.49
CA ALA A 126 1.55 19.95 -14.61
C ALA A 126 1.89 18.47 -14.81
N VAL A 127 3.15 18.09 -14.61
CA VAL A 127 3.57 16.67 -14.62
C VAL A 127 2.89 15.91 -13.50
N ARG A 128 2.96 16.37 -12.25
CA ARG A 128 2.31 15.75 -11.07
C ARG A 128 0.81 15.57 -11.27
N GLU A 129 0.12 16.60 -11.76
CA GLU A 129 -1.32 16.52 -12.02
C GLU A 129 -1.64 15.41 -13.03
N MET A 130 -0.89 15.35 -14.12
CA MET A 130 -1.17 14.39 -15.20
C MET A 130 -0.74 12.98 -14.83
N THR A 131 0.36 12.82 -14.12
CA THR A 131 0.81 11.54 -13.58
C THR A 131 -0.21 10.96 -12.60
N ALA A 132 -0.69 11.77 -11.65
CA ALA A 132 -1.76 11.37 -10.74
C ALA A 132 -3.05 11.01 -11.48
N PHE A 133 -3.40 11.75 -12.53
CA PHE A 133 -4.58 11.47 -13.35
C PHE A 133 -4.45 10.16 -14.12
N VAL A 134 -3.30 9.89 -14.75
CA VAL A 134 -3.00 8.62 -15.44
C VAL A 134 -3.01 7.46 -14.45
N GLY A 135 -2.36 7.62 -13.29
CA GLY A 135 -2.35 6.61 -12.24
C GLY A 135 -3.77 6.24 -11.78
N ASN A 136 -4.63 7.23 -11.61
CA ASN A 136 -6.03 7.00 -11.22
C ASN A 136 -6.82 6.20 -12.27
N ARG A 137 -6.55 6.40 -13.56
CA ARG A 137 -7.17 5.64 -14.64
C ARG A 137 -6.68 4.19 -14.70
N ASN A 138 -5.47 3.95 -14.21
CA ASN A 138 -4.81 2.64 -14.18
C ASN A 138 -4.82 2.04 -12.75
N LYS A 139 -5.88 2.25 -11.99
CA LYS A 139 -5.98 1.78 -10.61
C LYS A 139 -5.99 0.25 -10.54
N LYS A 140 -5.13 -0.32 -9.67
CA LYS A 140 -5.05 -1.75 -9.34
C LYS A 140 -5.21 -1.94 -7.83
N ASN A 141 -5.62 -3.12 -7.39
CA ASN A 141 -5.69 -3.45 -5.96
C ASN A 141 -4.87 -4.73 -5.68
N PRO A 142 -3.60 -4.61 -5.33
CA PRO A 142 -2.71 -5.77 -5.13
C PRO A 142 -3.23 -6.78 -4.09
N LEU A 143 -3.90 -6.33 -3.03
CA LEU A 143 -4.48 -7.23 -2.03
C LEU A 143 -5.59 -8.09 -2.63
N GLN A 144 -6.55 -7.46 -3.31
CA GLN A 144 -7.65 -8.20 -3.94
C GLN A 144 -7.15 -9.12 -5.06
N ASP A 145 -6.17 -8.66 -5.83
CA ASP A 145 -5.59 -9.45 -6.93
C ASP A 145 -4.83 -10.66 -6.36
N TRP A 146 -4.08 -10.47 -5.27
CA TRP A 146 -3.41 -11.57 -4.55
C TRP A 146 -4.42 -12.58 -3.98
N LEU A 147 -5.52 -12.13 -3.38
CA LEU A 147 -6.56 -13.00 -2.84
C LEU A 147 -7.31 -13.78 -3.93
N LYS A 148 -7.62 -13.14 -5.07
CA LYS A 148 -8.31 -13.80 -6.20
C LYS A 148 -7.52 -14.94 -6.85
N GLN A 149 -6.19 -14.95 -6.68
CA GLN A 149 -5.32 -16.02 -7.18
C GLN A 149 -5.30 -17.25 -6.28
N LYS A 150 -5.96 -17.21 -5.10
CA LYS A 150 -5.99 -18.33 -4.17
C LYS A 150 -7.10 -19.30 -4.55
N HIS A 151 -6.76 -20.58 -4.66
CA HIS A 151 -7.69 -21.66 -4.99
C HIS A 151 -7.68 -22.68 -3.87
N TRP A 152 -8.87 -22.94 -3.30
CA TRP A 152 -9.04 -23.88 -2.20
C TRP A 152 -8.96 -25.34 -2.71
N ASP A 153 -8.16 -26.13 -2.05
CA ASP A 153 -7.96 -27.57 -2.32
C ASP A 153 -9.08 -28.46 -1.76
N LYS A 154 -10.12 -27.86 -1.17
CA LYS A 154 -11.28 -28.49 -0.52
C LYS A 154 -10.98 -29.23 0.78
N ALA A 155 -9.76 -29.12 1.32
CA ALA A 155 -9.46 -29.64 2.66
C ALA A 155 -9.77 -28.56 3.72
N GLU A 156 -10.64 -28.91 4.66
CA GLU A 156 -11.09 -28.02 5.73
C GLU A 156 -9.97 -27.74 6.72
N ARG A 157 -9.71 -26.45 7.00
CA ARG A 157 -8.68 -25.97 7.93
C ARG A 157 -9.15 -24.77 8.75
N ILE A 158 -10.15 -24.03 8.25
CA ILE A 158 -10.58 -22.77 8.82
C ILE A 158 -11.16 -22.94 10.22
N ASP A 159 -11.73 -24.08 10.52
CA ASP A 159 -12.36 -24.35 11.81
C ASP A 159 -11.35 -24.61 12.93
N ASP A 160 -10.17 -25.14 12.63
CA ASP A 160 -9.17 -25.51 13.64
C ASP A 160 -7.80 -24.82 13.47
N TRP A 161 -7.69 -23.91 12.50
CA TRP A 161 -6.43 -23.24 12.19
C TRP A 161 -5.81 -22.55 13.41
N LEU A 162 -6.66 -21.89 14.23
CA LEU A 162 -6.18 -21.11 15.35
C LEU A 162 -5.55 -22.03 16.41
N ILE A 163 -6.16 -23.21 16.64
CA ILE A 163 -5.66 -24.23 17.56
C ILE A 163 -4.31 -24.77 17.05
N LYS A 164 -4.25 -25.16 15.77
CA LYS A 164 -3.04 -25.70 15.15
C LYS A 164 -1.92 -24.69 15.07
N ALA A 165 -2.24 -23.44 14.73
CA ALA A 165 -1.26 -22.38 14.60
C ALA A 165 -0.71 -21.87 15.93
N THR A 166 -1.53 -21.85 16.99
CA THR A 166 -1.16 -21.17 18.24
C THR A 166 -1.01 -22.10 19.46
N GLY A 167 -1.41 -23.37 19.34
CA GLY A 167 -1.42 -24.30 20.46
C GLY A 167 -2.36 -23.86 21.60
N CYS A 168 -3.40 -23.09 21.28
CA CYS A 168 -4.42 -22.73 22.25
C CYS A 168 -5.37 -23.92 22.52
N ASP A 169 -6.16 -23.83 23.61
CA ASP A 169 -7.13 -24.86 23.96
C ASP A 169 -8.14 -25.08 22.82
N ASP A 170 -8.44 -26.34 22.54
CA ASP A 170 -9.46 -26.73 21.56
C ASP A 170 -10.85 -26.60 22.14
N THR A 171 -11.47 -25.46 21.89
CA THR A 171 -12.86 -25.19 22.34
C THR A 171 -13.69 -24.70 21.14
N THR A 172 -15.01 -24.91 21.21
CA THR A 172 -15.92 -24.36 20.16
C THR A 172 -15.77 -22.86 20.03
N LEU A 173 -15.53 -22.13 21.12
CA LEU A 173 -15.31 -20.68 21.09
C LEU A 173 -14.05 -20.30 20.30
N HIS A 174 -12.92 -20.98 20.54
CA HIS A 174 -11.68 -20.68 19.84
C HIS A 174 -11.76 -21.02 18.35
N ARG A 175 -12.46 -22.10 17.99
CA ARG A 175 -12.76 -22.44 16.59
C ARG A 175 -13.57 -21.34 15.92
N GLU A 176 -14.68 -20.90 16.53
CA GLU A 176 -15.52 -19.81 16.02
C GLU A 176 -14.77 -18.48 15.91
N ILE A 177 -13.96 -18.11 16.89
CA ILE A 177 -13.13 -16.91 16.86
C ILE A 177 -12.17 -16.95 15.66
N GLY A 178 -11.45 -18.04 15.49
CA GLY A 178 -10.51 -18.21 14.40
C GLY A 178 -11.17 -18.08 13.03
N LYS A 179 -12.24 -18.86 12.82
CA LYS A 179 -13.02 -18.86 11.58
C LYS A 179 -13.56 -17.46 11.25
N ARG A 180 -14.26 -16.84 12.19
CA ARG A 180 -14.90 -15.54 11.97
C ARG A 180 -13.90 -14.42 11.73
N TRP A 181 -12.74 -14.46 12.41
CA TRP A 181 -11.72 -13.43 12.20
C TRP A 181 -11.10 -13.50 10.79
N LEU A 182 -10.86 -14.71 10.24
CA LEU A 182 -10.40 -14.85 8.85
C LEU A 182 -11.47 -14.38 7.85
N ILE A 183 -12.73 -14.76 8.06
CA ILE A 183 -13.83 -14.31 7.19
C ILE A 183 -13.99 -12.78 7.27
N GLN A 184 -13.88 -12.18 8.45
CA GLN A 184 -13.86 -10.73 8.65
C GLN A 184 -12.75 -10.05 7.86
N ALA A 185 -11.56 -10.63 7.84
CA ALA A 185 -10.43 -10.09 7.08
C ALA A 185 -10.71 -10.12 5.57
N ILE A 186 -11.28 -11.22 5.05
CA ILE A 186 -11.73 -11.31 3.65
C ILE A 186 -12.84 -10.30 3.36
N ALA A 187 -13.84 -10.19 4.25
CA ALA A 187 -14.93 -9.23 4.06
C ALA A 187 -14.40 -7.79 3.93
N ARG A 188 -13.45 -7.39 4.76
CA ARG A 188 -12.80 -6.07 4.69
C ARG A 188 -12.00 -5.88 3.41
N ALA A 189 -11.30 -6.90 2.94
CA ALA A 189 -10.54 -6.83 1.69
C ALA A 189 -11.46 -6.71 0.46
N MET A 190 -12.53 -7.51 0.39
CA MET A 190 -13.41 -7.60 -0.76
C MET A 190 -14.48 -6.49 -0.79
N LYS A 191 -14.97 -6.10 0.39
CA LYS A 191 -15.97 -5.03 0.58
C LYS A 191 -15.47 -4.00 1.59
N PRO A 192 -14.50 -3.14 1.21
CA PRO A 192 -14.01 -2.09 2.10
C PRO A 192 -15.15 -1.26 2.66
N GLY A 193 -15.07 -0.93 3.95
CA GLY A 193 -16.13 -0.21 4.68
C GLY A 193 -17.22 -1.10 5.26
N CYS A 194 -17.19 -2.42 5.09
CA CYS A 194 -18.10 -3.30 5.83
C CYS A 194 -17.79 -3.26 7.34
N LYS A 195 -18.75 -3.63 8.17
CA LYS A 195 -18.55 -3.69 9.61
C LYS A 195 -17.60 -4.85 9.96
N ALA A 196 -16.53 -4.55 10.68
CA ALA A 196 -15.52 -5.50 11.13
C ALA A 196 -14.78 -4.88 12.32
N ASP A 197 -15.37 -4.96 13.49
CA ASP A 197 -14.91 -4.30 14.71
C ASP A 197 -14.31 -5.27 15.75
N CYS A 198 -14.16 -6.55 15.40
CA CYS A 198 -13.56 -7.54 16.27
C CYS A 198 -12.03 -7.60 16.06
N VAL A 199 -11.31 -7.66 17.17
CA VAL A 199 -9.84 -7.67 17.26
C VAL A 199 -9.40 -9.00 17.85
N LEU A 200 -8.62 -9.77 17.11
CA LEU A 200 -8.00 -11.00 17.62
C LEU A 200 -6.85 -10.63 18.55
N ILE A 201 -6.90 -11.07 19.80
CA ILE A 201 -5.87 -10.76 20.80
C ILE A 201 -5.11 -12.03 21.18
N LEU A 202 -3.82 -12.05 20.89
CA LEU A 202 -2.93 -13.14 21.23
C LEU A 202 -2.22 -12.87 22.55
N ILE A 203 -2.54 -13.65 23.57
CA ILE A 203 -2.00 -13.54 24.94
C ILE A 203 -0.97 -14.64 25.14
N GLY A 204 0.27 -14.30 25.46
CA GLY A 204 1.30 -15.31 25.73
C GLY A 204 2.66 -14.70 26.01
N LYS A 205 3.61 -15.51 26.45
CA LYS A 205 4.96 -15.08 26.80
C LYS A 205 5.64 -14.31 25.68
N GLN A 206 6.57 -13.46 26.03
CA GLN A 206 7.43 -12.81 25.05
C GLN A 206 8.25 -13.87 24.29
N GLY A 207 8.50 -13.64 23.00
CA GLY A 207 9.32 -14.54 22.19
C GLY A 207 8.58 -15.73 21.56
N VAL A 208 7.31 -16.01 21.90
CA VAL A 208 6.55 -17.11 21.29
C VAL A 208 6.09 -16.83 19.82
N LYS A 209 6.63 -15.80 19.19
CA LYS A 209 6.44 -15.49 17.76
C LYS A 209 5.04 -15.02 17.34
N LYS A 210 4.27 -14.37 18.25
CA LYS A 210 2.90 -13.87 17.99
C LYS A 210 2.85 -12.93 16.78
N SER A 211 3.66 -11.89 16.77
CA SER A 211 3.75 -10.90 15.67
C SER A 211 4.23 -11.52 14.36
N THR A 212 5.20 -12.44 14.45
CA THR A 212 5.70 -13.16 13.28
C THR A 212 4.60 -13.99 12.63
N MET A 213 3.74 -14.64 13.42
CA MET A 213 2.59 -15.40 12.90
C MET A 213 1.61 -14.50 12.17
N LEU A 214 1.23 -13.35 12.75
CA LEU A 214 0.33 -12.39 12.12
C LEU A 214 0.92 -11.85 10.81
N ARG A 215 2.21 -11.51 10.82
CA ARG A 215 2.93 -11.06 9.62
C ARG A 215 3.00 -12.14 8.53
N THR A 216 3.25 -13.39 8.92
CA THR A 216 3.27 -14.53 8.00
C THR A 216 1.88 -14.73 7.39
N LEU A 217 0.84 -14.68 8.19
CA LEU A 217 -0.56 -14.85 7.75
C LEU A 217 -0.96 -13.75 6.75
N ALA A 218 -0.68 -12.49 7.05
CA ALA A 218 -1.01 -11.35 6.18
C ALA A 218 -0.17 -11.31 4.89
N SER A 219 1.02 -11.88 4.88
CA SER A 219 2.15 -11.53 4.01
C SER A 219 2.77 -10.17 4.40
N PRO A 220 4.12 -10.03 4.34
CA PRO A 220 4.79 -8.77 4.71
C PRO A 220 4.27 -7.53 3.96
N ALA A 221 3.83 -7.69 2.71
CA ALA A 221 3.31 -6.61 1.88
C ALA A 221 1.99 -6.00 2.40
N PHE A 222 1.25 -6.71 3.25
CA PHE A 222 -0.08 -6.32 3.73
C PHE A 222 -0.18 -6.27 5.26
N PHE A 223 0.96 -6.27 5.94
CA PHE A 223 1.08 -6.24 7.40
C PHE A 223 1.72 -4.95 7.88
N ALA A 224 1.26 -4.43 9.01
CA ALA A 224 1.94 -3.38 9.75
C ALA A 224 1.76 -3.56 11.26
N ASP A 225 2.80 -3.13 12.00
CA ASP A 225 2.89 -3.18 13.46
C ASP A 225 3.48 -1.88 14.06
N THR A 226 3.64 -0.85 13.22
CA THR A 226 4.17 0.44 13.66
C THR A 226 3.22 1.09 14.66
N PRO A 227 3.70 1.61 15.81
CA PRO A 227 2.83 2.30 16.77
C PRO A 227 2.06 3.45 16.12
N ILE A 228 0.76 3.55 16.42
CA ILE A 228 -0.11 4.63 15.94
C ILE A 228 -0.60 5.50 17.07
N ASP A 229 -0.65 6.79 16.84
CA ASP A 229 -1.34 7.75 17.69
C ASP A 229 -2.78 7.90 17.19
N ILE A 230 -3.72 7.23 17.91
CA ILE A 230 -5.14 7.23 17.55
C ILE A 230 -5.69 8.66 17.64
N GLY A 231 -6.25 9.14 16.52
CA GLY A 231 -6.77 10.50 16.38
C GLY A 231 -5.86 11.42 15.56
N SER A 232 -4.61 11.03 15.31
CA SER A 232 -3.73 11.77 14.39
C SER A 232 -4.08 11.49 12.92
N ALA A 233 -3.85 12.45 12.04
CA ALA A 233 -4.00 12.25 10.58
C ALA A 233 -3.05 11.15 10.04
N ASN A 234 -1.88 10.98 10.67
CA ASN A 234 -0.92 9.94 10.30
C ASN A 234 -1.44 8.53 10.59
N ALA A 235 -2.24 8.34 11.64
CA ALA A 235 -2.85 7.04 11.95
C ALA A 235 -3.66 6.51 10.75
N TYR A 236 -4.45 7.36 10.12
CA TYR A 236 -5.28 6.98 8.98
C TYR A 236 -4.45 6.62 7.74
N THR A 237 -3.35 7.32 7.52
CA THR A 237 -2.41 7.00 6.43
C THR A 237 -1.70 5.67 6.68
N GLN A 238 -1.30 5.38 7.91
CA GLN A 238 -0.61 4.14 8.29
C GLN A 238 -1.54 2.93 8.16
N ILE A 239 -2.75 2.97 8.74
CA ILE A 239 -3.69 1.83 8.66
C ILE A 239 -4.17 1.55 7.23
N ARG A 240 -4.19 2.57 6.35
CA ARG A 240 -4.50 2.38 4.94
C ARG A 240 -3.47 1.50 4.22
N ARG A 241 -2.24 1.38 4.73
CA ARG A 241 -1.16 0.58 4.15
C ARG A 241 -1.13 -0.87 4.66
N ALA A 242 -2.10 -1.25 5.51
CA ALA A 242 -2.16 -2.58 6.08
C ALA A 242 -3.52 -3.24 5.88
N TRP A 243 -3.52 -4.54 5.65
CA TRP A 243 -4.71 -5.39 5.71
C TRP A 243 -4.89 -5.96 7.12
N ILE A 244 -3.81 -6.52 7.69
CA ILE A 244 -3.76 -6.89 9.11
C ILE A 244 -2.83 -5.90 9.81
N TYR A 245 -3.41 -5.15 10.75
CA TYR A 245 -2.67 -4.20 11.57
C TYR A 245 -2.50 -4.75 12.98
N GLU A 246 -1.26 -4.97 13.40
CA GLU A 246 -0.97 -5.40 14.76
C GLU A 246 -0.87 -4.20 15.70
N MET A 247 -1.67 -4.22 16.73
CA MET A 247 -1.55 -3.34 17.90
C MET A 247 -0.65 -4.03 18.92
N ALA A 248 0.67 -3.83 18.78
CA ALA A 248 1.65 -4.40 19.68
C ALA A 248 1.53 -3.78 21.08
N GLU A 249 1.81 -4.57 22.12
CA GLU A 249 1.77 -4.14 23.51
C GLU A 249 0.50 -3.36 23.86
N LEU A 250 -0.64 -4.03 23.82
CA LEU A 250 -1.95 -3.46 24.14
C LEU A 250 -2.02 -2.74 25.49
N ASP A 251 -0.95 -2.74 26.27
CA ASP A 251 -0.81 -1.96 27.51
C ASP A 251 -0.89 -0.45 27.27
N SER A 252 -0.50 0.03 26.10
CA SER A 252 -0.72 1.42 25.68
C SER A 252 -2.19 1.71 25.38
N VAL A 253 -2.91 0.73 24.83
CA VAL A 253 -4.36 0.75 24.61
C VAL A 253 -5.13 0.65 25.92
N ARG A 254 -4.55 0.01 26.94
CA ARG A 254 -5.11 -0.11 28.30
C ARG A 254 -5.35 1.25 28.96
N ARG A 255 -4.46 2.23 28.75
CA ARG A 255 -4.64 3.61 29.25
C ARG A 255 -5.62 4.43 28.41
N SER A 256 -5.85 4.01 27.16
CA SER A 256 -6.76 4.64 26.21
C SER A 256 -7.94 3.75 25.81
N ALA A 257 -8.33 2.75 26.65
CA ALA A 257 -9.58 1.98 26.48
C ALA A 257 -10.83 2.89 26.60
N ASN A 258 -10.65 4.13 26.18
CA ASN A 258 -11.61 5.19 26.14
C ASN A 258 -12.51 5.04 24.90
N SER A 259 -13.53 5.86 24.85
CA SER A 259 -14.47 5.94 23.74
C SER A 259 -13.78 6.14 22.37
N ALA A 260 -12.62 6.81 22.33
CA ALA A 260 -11.88 7.08 21.10
C ALA A 260 -11.30 5.83 20.46
N THR A 261 -10.66 4.94 21.23
CA THR A 261 -10.15 3.65 20.71
C THR A 261 -11.29 2.76 20.23
N LYS A 262 -12.40 2.70 20.99
CA LYS A 262 -13.58 1.92 20.58
C LYS A 262 -14.18 2.46 19.27
N ALA A 263 -14.28 3.78 19.14
CA ALA A 263 -14.73 4.45 17.91
C ALA A 263 -13.78 4.18 16.74
N PHE A 264 -12.46 4.30 16.97
CA PHE A 264 -11.45 4.02 15.98
C PHE A 264 -11.53 2.58 15.46
N LEU A 265 -11.61 1.57 16.34
CA LEU A 265 -11.71 0.17 15.91
C LEU A 265 -13.00 -0.13 15.14
N SER A 266 -14.11 0.56 15.46
CA SER A 266 -15.40 0.33 14.84
C SER A 266 -15.66 1.13 13.56
N ALA A 267 -14.79 2.06 13.21
CA ALA A 267 -14.97 2.91 12.04
C ALA A 267 -14.96 2.08 10.74
N GLN A 268 -15.84 2.44 9.83
CA GLN A 268 -15.96 1.82 8.51
C GLN A 268 -15.21 2.61 7.44
N GLU A 269 -15.03 3.89 7.68
CA GLU A 269 -14.31 4.80 6.80
C GLU A 269 -13.53 5.85 7.60
N ASP A 270 -12.53 6.41 6.99
CA ASP A 270 -11.70 7.46 7.53
C ASP A 270 -11.80 8.71 6.67
N VAL A 271 -11.99 9.86 7.31
CA VAL A 271 -11.99 11.16 6.65
C VAL A 271 -10.76 11.92 7.12
N PHE A 272 -9.82 12.15 6.23
CA PHE A 272 -8.60 12.87 6.54
C PHE A 272 -8.07 13.65 5.33
N ARG A 273 -7.22 14.61 5.60
CA ARG A 273 -6.52 15.35 4.56
C ARG A 273 -5.12 14.75 4.40
N PRO A 274 -4.80 14.14 3.23
CA PRO A 274 -3.45 13.66 2.97
C PRO A 274 -2.42 14.79 3.08
N ALA A 275 -1.18 14.45 3.43
CA ALA A 275 -0.08 15.41 3.37
C ALA A 275 -0.04 16.02 1.95
N TYR A 276 0.05 17.35 1.86
CA TYR A 276 0.00 18.12 0.61
C TYR A 276 -1.33 18.04 -0.18
N GLY A 277 -2.34 17.31 0.29
CA GLY A 277 -3.66 17.27 -0.34
C GLY A 277 -4.41 18.59 -0.14
N ARG A 278 -5.07 19.09 -1.19
CA ARG A 278 -5.92 20.32 -1.10
C ARG A 278 -7.28 20.03 -0.44
N HIS A 279 -7.77 18.81 -0.55
CA HIS A 279 -9.08 18.40 -0.06
C HIS A 279 -8.99 17.21 0.89
N ALA A 280 -9.96 17.13 1.83
CA ALA A 280 -10.16 15.92 2.61
C ALA A 280 -10.65 14.79 1.69
N VAL A 281 -10.22 13.57 1.98
CA VAL A 281 -10.64 12.36 1.28
C VAL A 281 -11.35 11.42 2.24
N THR A 282 -12.38 10.73 1.75
CA THR A 282 -13.02 9.64 2.48
C THR A 282 -12.50 8.32 1.95
N VAL A 283 -11.91 7.51 2.83
CA VAL A 283 -11.33 6.21 2.50
C VAL A 283 -12.06 5.12 3.26
N LYS A 284 -12.65 4.17 2.55
CA LYS A 284 -13.28 2.99 3.15
C LYS A 284 -12.21 2.05 3.68
N ARG A 285 -12.38 1.60 4.92
CA ARG A 285 -11.40 0.71 5.57
C ARG A 285 -11.43 -0.69 5.00
N HIS A 286 -10.26 -1.21 4.69
CA HIS A 286 -10.00 -2.61 4.35
C HIS A 286 -9.18 -3.32 5.44
N VAL A 287 -8.73 -2.59 6.46
CA VAL A 287 -7.93 -3.11 7.56
C VAL A 287 -8.77 -3.88 8.56
N VAL A 288 -8.19 -4.96 9.10
CA VAL A 288 -8.60 -5.63 10.33
C VAL A 288 -7.50 -5.53 11.37
N PHE A 289 -7.89 -5.57 12.65
CA PHE A 289 -6.94 -5.41 13.75
C PHE A 289 -6.67 -6.75 14.44
N ALA A 290 -5.43 -6.93 14.84
CA ALA A 290 -5.00 -7.94 15.78
C ALA A 290 -4.21 -7.26 16.90
N GLY A 291 -4.13 -7.88 18.05
CA GLY A 291 -3.32 -7.36 19.15
C GLY A 291 -2.47 -8.46 19.77
N THR A 292 -1.33 -8.08 20.33
CA THR A 292 -0.46 -8.98 21.07
C THR A 292 -0.18 -8.41 22.46
N THR A 293 -0.16 -9.26 23.47
CA THR A 293 0.17 -8.89 24.84
C THR A 293 0.80 -10.06 25.59
N ASN A 294 1.56 -9.75 26.64
CA ASN A 294 2.10 -10.72 27.56
C ASN A 294 1.23 -10.86 28.84
N GLN A 295 0.27 -9.96 29.03
CA GLN A 295 -0.54 -9.85 30.25
C GLN A 295 -1.89 -10.53 30.06
N ALA A 296 -2.24 -11.45 30.99
CA ALA A 296 -3.52 -12.12 30.97
C ALA A 296 -4.72 -11.20 31.29
N GLN A 297 -4.47 -10.11 32.02
CA GLN A 297 -5.48 -9.11 32.39
C GLN A 297 -5.28 -7.83 31.59
N PHE A 298 -5.62 -7.84 30.31
CA PHE A 298 -5.48 -6.65 29.44
C PHE A 298 -6.79 -5.85 29.30
N ILE A 299 -7.96 -6.44 29.56
CA ILE A 299 -9.26 -5.76 29.55
C ILE A 299 -9.70 -5.46 30.97
N THR A 300 -9.75 -4.17 31.33
CA THR A 300 -10.27 -3.71 32.64
C THR A 300 -11.69 -3.16 32.54
N ASP A 301 -12.11 -2.73 31.34
CA ASP A 301 -13.44 -2.16 31.09
C ASP A 301 -14.36 -3.22 30.45
N GLN A 302 -15.43 -3.58 31.18
CA GLN A 302 -16.43 -4.53 30.69
C GLN A 302 -17.31 -3.97 29.57
N THR A 303 -17.40 -2.63 29.43
CA THR A 303 -18.21 -1.98 28.40
C THR A 303 -17.48 -1.96 27.06
N GLY A 304 -17.84 -2.85 26.14
CA GLY A 304 -17.21 -2.96 24.82
C GLY A 304 -16.20 -4.08 24.67
N SER A 305 -16.04 -4.93 25.72
CA SER A 305 -15.20 -6.14 25.70
C SER A 305 -15.54 -7.10 24.55
N ARG A 306 -16.79 -7.08 24.03
CA ARG A 306 -17.23 -7.92 22.89
C ARG A 306 -16.42 -7.76 21.61
N ARG A 307 -15.64 -6.66 21.47
CA ARG A 307 -14.77 -6.43 20.30
C ARG A 307 -13.45 -7.18 20.40
N TYR A 308 -13.02 -7.49 21.61
CA TYR A 308 -11.74 -8.12 21.86
C TYR A 308 -11.93 -9.62 22.02
N TRP A 309 -11.27 -10.39 21.17
CA TRP A 309 -11.33 -11.84 21.16
C TRP A 309 -10.00 -12.41 21.68
N PRO A 310 -9.89 -12.59 23.01
CA PRO A 310 -8.65 -13.03 23.64
C PRO A 310 -8.41 -14.52 23.43
N ILE A 311 -7.21 -14.87 23.01
CA ILE A 311 -6.74 -16.24 22.85
C ILE A 311 -5.44 -16.39 23.63
N LYS A 312 -5.41 -17.28 24.60
CA LYS A 312 -4.18 -17.65 25.29
C LYS A 312 -3.42 -18.62 24.42
N VAL A 313 -2.27 -18.15 23.86
CA VAL A 313 -1.46 -18.96 22.97
C VAL A 313 -0.43 -19.79 23.73
N GLY A 314 -0.18 -21.00 23.23
CA GLY A 314 0.93 -21.86 23.61
C GLY A 314 2.15 -21.64 22.70
N ASN A 315 2.68 -22.70 22.14
CA ASN A 315 3.75 -22.65 21.15
C ASN A 315 3.18 -22.40 19.75
N ILE A 316 3.61 -21.33 19.13
CA ILE A 316 3.18 -20.98 17.77
C ILE A 316 3.96 -21.81 16.74
N ASP A 317 3.23 -22.52 15.89
CA ASP A 317 3.74 -23.29 14.77
C ASP A 317 3.78 -22.44 13.49
N LEU A 318 4.91 -21.73 13.30
CA LEU A 318 5.11 -20.90 12.12
C LEU A 318 5.23 -21.71 10.82
N GLU A 319 5.75 -22.92 10.90
CA GLU A 319 5.90 -23.80 9.74
C GLU A 319 4.53 -24.20 9.22
N TRP A 320 3.65 -24.62 10.12
CA TRP A 320 2.27 -24.92 9.79
C TRP A 320 1.55 -23.71 9.16
N VAL A 321 1.69 -22.53 9.76
CA VAL A 321 1.08 -21.29 9.22
C VAL A 321 1.60 -20.97 7.83
N THR A 322 2.92 -21.02 7.64
CA THR A 322 3.54 -20.74 6.33
C THR A 322 3.03 -21.71 5.26
N LYS A 323 2.96 -22.99 5.58
CA LYS A 323 2.50 -24.05 4.68
C LYS A 323 1.03 -23.90 4.28
N HIS A 324 0.17 -23.48 5.22
CA HIS A 324 -1.29 -23.50 5.01
C HIS A 324 -1.91 -22.12 4.79
N ARG A 325 -1.14 -21.02 4.92
CA ARG A 325 -1.62 -19.64 4.77
C ARG A 325 -2.52 -19.44 3.55
N ASP A 326 -2.05 -19.86 2.39
CA ASP A 326 -2.75 -19.62 1.13
C ASP A 326 -4.07 -20.41 1.06
N GLN A 327 -4.09 -21.61 1.65
CA GLN A 327 -5.28 -22.43 1.73
C GLN A 327 -6.29 -21.91 2.74
N LEU A 328 -5.83 -21.36 3.87
CA LEU A 328 -6.69 -20.69 4.85
C LEU A 328 -7.43 -19.50 4.22
N TRP A 329 -6.72 -18.69 3.45
CA TRP A 329 -7.35 -17.57 2.76
C TRP A 329 -8.28 -18.01 1.64
N ALA A 330 -7.93 -19.05 0.88
CA ALA A 330 -8.78 -19.62 -0.14
C ALA A 330 -10.09 -20.16 0.45
N GLU A 331 -10.02 -20.88 1.55
CA GLU A 331 -11.19 -21.40 2.28
C GLU A 331 -12.03 -20.27 2.85
N ALA A 332 -11.41 -19.25 3.47
CA ALA A 332 -12.10 -18.08 3.99
C ALA A 332 -12.84 -17.28 2.89
N ILE A 333 -12.31 -17.23 1.66
CA ILE A 333 -13.00 -16.63 0.52
C ILE A 333 -14.25 -17.45 0.15
N VAL A 334 -14.17 -18.77 0.15
CA VAL A 334 -15.34 -19.63 -0.13
C VAL A 334 -16.41 -19.42 0.93
N GLU A 335 -16.06 -19.42 2.21
CA GLU A 335 -16.96 -19.14 3.31
C GLU A 335 -17.61 -17.75 3.22
N TYR A 336 -16.81 -16.72 2.91
CA TYR A 336 -17.31 -15.36 2.69
C TYR A 336 -18.34 -15.31 1.54
N ASN A 337 -18.04 -15.96 0.41
CA ASN A 337 -18.93 -16.00 -0.75
C ASN A 337 -20.21 -16.80 -0.49
N ALA A 338 -20.14 -17.80 0.40
CA ALA A 338 -21.31 -18.56 0.88
C ALA A 338 -22.20 -17.76 1.85
N GLY A 339 -21.78 -16.56 2.27
CA GLY A 339 -22.53 -15.70 3.18
C GLY A 339 -22.34 -16.04 4.65
N SER A 340 -21.27 -16.77 5.00
CA SER A 340 -20.93 -17.06 6.40
C SER A 340 -20.73 -15.78 7.22
N ARG A 341 -21.17 -15.80 8.48
CA ARG A 341 -21.11 -14.63 9.38
C ARG A 341 -19.67 -14.41 9.89
N TRP A 342 -19.32 -13.14 10.08
CA TRP A 342 -18.05 -12.72 10.67
C TRP A 342 -18.26 -11.73 11.81
#